data_16c1c8a2c172a52b413a770ff6d27cae
#
_entry.id   16c1c8a2c172a52b413a770ff6d27cae
#
_cell.length_a   1.000
_cell.length_b   1.000
_cell.length_c   1.000
_cell.angle_alpha   90.00
_cell.angle_beta   90.00
_cell.angle_gamma   90.00
#
_symmetry.space_group_name_H-M   'P 1'
#
loop_
_entity.id
_entity.type
_entity.pdbx_description
1 polymer ?
#
loop_
_entity_poly.entity_id
_entity_poly.type
_entity_poly.pdbx_seq_one_letter_code
_entity_poly.pdbx_strand_id
1 'polypeptide(L)'
;YYASRGLGDVYKRQVIALRFIPVYFTPLMFIRTAQQIIHGEDIKWKHTWVSKEKISRHLPMAVIASEDNRFAEHNGFDFKEIEKAMEENKTRKRPRGASTISQQTAKNVFLWPASSWLRKGLEVYFTTLIELCWSKERIMEVYLNSIEMGKGIYGAEAVAKEHFHKKAGQLTPGECALIAASLPNPRKFNSGKPSNYICLLYTSDAADE
;
A
#
# COMPACT_ATOMS: atom_id res chain seq x y z
N TYR A 1 -29.32 -0.04 -18.05
CA TYR A 1 -28.64 -1.28 -18.44
C TYR A 1 -27.40 -1.02 -19.31
N TYR A 2 -27.48 -0.14 -20.32
CA TYR A 2 -26.32 0.22 -21.17
C TYR A 2 -25.26 1.06 -20.44
N ALA A 3 -25.67 1.95 -19.55
CA ALA A 3 -24.75 2.79 -18.77
C ALA A 3 -23.92 1.97 -17.76
N SER A 4 -24.49 0.94 -17.15
CA SER A 4 -23.77 0.07 -16.22
C SER A 4 -22.76 -0.86 -16.91
N ARG A 5 -23.08 -1.32 -18.13
CA ARG A 5 -22.11 -2.06 -18.98
C ARG A 5 -20.94 -1.19 -19.39
N GLY A 6 -21.21 0.05 -19.84
CA GLY A 6 -20.17 0.99 -20.24
C GLY A 6 -19.18 1.30 -19.11
N LEU A 7 -19.67 1.51 -17.90
CA LEU A 7 -18.82 1.80 -16.74
C LEU A 7 -17.92 0.60 -16.38
N GLY A 8 -18.47 -0.62 -16.37
CA GLY A 8 -17.70 -1.82 -16.13
C GLY A 8 -16.59 -2.04 -17.16
N ASP A 9 -16.85 -1.75 -18.43
CA ASP A 9 -15.85 -1.90 -19.50
C ASP A 9 -14.74 -0.83 -19.41
N VAL A 10 -15.07 0.39 -19.00
CA VAL A 10 -14.06 1.45 -18.75
C VAL A 10 -13.09 1.00 -17.66
N TYR A 11 -13.57 0.49 -16.54
CA TYR A 11 -12.70 0.02 -15.45
C TYR A 11 -11.84 -1.18 -15.86
N LYS A 12 -12.37 -2.14 -16.61
CA LYS A 12 -11.58 -3.25 -17.14
C LYS A 12 -10.45 -2.76 -18.04
N ARG A 13 -10.75 -1.84 -18.96
CA ARG A 13 -9.74 -1.22 -19.85
C ARG A 13 -8.69 -0.46 -19.05
N GLN A 14 -9.08 0.25 -18.00
CA GLN A 14 -8.16 0.93 -17.09
C GLN A 14 -7.22 -0.06 -16.40
N VAL A 15 -7.74 -1.16 -15.83
CA VAL A 15 -6.93 -2.21 -15.19
C VAL A 15 -5.95 -2.81 -16.21
N ILE A 16 -6.40 -3.13 -17.42
CA ILE A 16 -5.53 -3.67 -18.48
C ILE A 16 -4.45 -2.66 -18.89
N ALA A 17 -4.79 -1.39 -19.04
CA ALA A 17 -3.82 -0.34 -19.39
C ALA A 17 -2.76 -0.17 -18.30
N LEU A 18 -3.18 -0.12 -17.02
CA LEU A 18 -2.28 0.03 -15.88
C LEU A 18 -1.42 -1.22 -15.59
N ARG A 19 -1.65 -2.33 -16.29
CA ARG A 19 -0.70 -3.44 -16.31
C ARG A 19 0.66 -3.05 -16.90
N PHE A 20 0.67 -2.14 -17.88
CA PHE A 20 1.85 -1.83 -18.69
C PHE A 20 2.41 -0.42 -18.46
N ILE A 21 1.57 0.51 -18.02
CA ILE A 21 1.96 1.92 -17.83
C ILE A 21 2.11 2.27 -16.36
N PRO A 22 3.03 3.20 -16.01
CA PRO A 22 3.19 3.71 -14.66
C PRO A 22 1.92 4.38 -14.13
N VAL A 23 1.66 4.21 -12.82
CA VAL A 23 0.55 4.86 -12.11
C VAL A 23 1.08 6.16 -11.49
N TYR A 24 1.00 7.26 -12.22
CA TYR A 24 1.49 8.56 -11.75
C TYR A 24 0.54 9.25 -10.77
N PHE A 25 -0.74 8.95 -10.84
CA PHE A 25 -1.77 9.60 -10.04
C PHE A 25 -2.76 8.58 -9.51
N THR A 26 -3.19 8.78 -8.28
CA THR A 26 -4.24 7.97 -7.67
C THR A 26 -5.33 8.87 -7.07
N PRO A 27 -6.60 8.40 -6.97
CA PRO A 27 -7.65 9.17 -6.30
C PRO A 27 -7.27 9.58 -4.89
N LEU A 28 -6.53 8.72 -4.17
CA LEU A 28 -6.05 9.01 -2.82
C LEU A 28 -5.17 10.28 -2.78
N MET A 29 -4.25 10.45 -3.72
CA MET A 29 -3.36 11.62 -3.77
C MET A 29 -4.15 12.92 -3.88
N PHE A 30 -5.12 12.99 -4.80
CA PHE A 30 -5.98 14.16 -4.98
C PHE A 30 -6.83 14.45 -3.73
N ILE A 31 -7.45 13.43 -3.15
CA ILE A 31 -8.28 13.58 -1.96
C ILE A 31 -7.45 14.08 -0.77
N ARG A 32 -6.23 13.54 -0.60
CA ARG A 32 -5.31 13.98 0.46
C ARG A 32 -4.87 15.43 0.28
N THR A 33 -4.58 15.85 -0.95
CA THR A 33 -4.25 17.25 -1.25
C THR A 33 -5.44 18.18 -0.98
N ALA A 34 -6.65 17.79 -1.41
CA ALA A 34 -7.84 18.55 -1.09
C ALA A 34 -8.08 18.67 0.43
N GLN A 35 -7.87 17.60 1.18
CA GLN A 35 -7.93 17.63 2.64
C GLN A 35 -6.92 18.59 3.27
N GLN A 36 -5.68 18.62 2.78
CA GLN A 36 -4.66 19.57 3.26
C GLN A 36 -5.10 21.02 3.02
N ILE A 37 -5.63 21.34 1.82
CA ILE A 37 -6.14 22.66 1.49
C ILE A 37 -7.29 23.07 2.43
N ILE A 38 -8.27 22.18 2.63
CA ILE A 38 -9.43 22.45 3.48
C ILE A 38 -9.04 22.72 4.94
N HIS A 39 -8.01 21.99 5.43
CA HIS A 39 -7.53 22.17 6.81
C HIS A 39 -6.49 23.29 6.97
N GLY A 40 -6.16 24.04 5.90
CA GLY A 40 -5.15 25.10 5.95
C GLY A 40 -3.74 24.61 6.21
N GLU A 41 -3.46 23.35 5.86
CA GLU A 41 -2.14 22.73 6.00
C GLU A 41 -1.28 23.02 4.78
N ASP A 42 0.06 23.00 4.96
CA ASP A 42 0.99 23.09 3.82
C ASP A 42 0.78 21.92 2.85
N ILE A 43 0.64 22.25 1.57
CA ILE A 43 0.44 21.27 0.52
C ILE A 43 1.71 20.46 0.36
N LYS A 44 1.63 19.18 0.67
CA LYS A 44 2.71 18.21 0.47
C LYS A 44 2.23 17.11 -0.47
N TRP A 45 2.86 17.08 -1.67
CA TRP A 45 2.67 16.06 -2.68
C TRP A 45 4.03 15.66 -3.22
N LYS A 46 4.57 14.56 -2.70
CA LYS A 46 5.84 13.98 -3.12
C LYS A 46 5.57 12.61 -3.71
N HIS A 47 5.78 12.49 -5.00
CA HIS A 47 5.63 11.23 -5.74
C HIS A 47 6.65 11.20 -6.87
N THR A 48 7.28 10.04 -7.06
CA THR A 48 8.14 9.76 -8.21
C THR A 48 8.04 8.28 -8.50
N TRP A 49 7.58 7.93 -9.70
CA TRP A 49 7.55 6.55 -10.14
C TRP A 49 8.96 6.07 -10.47
N VAL A 50 9.31 4.88 -10.00
CA VAL A 50 10.53 4.16 -10.38
C VAL A 50 10.19 2.70 -10.67
N SER A 51 10.86 2.10 -11.67
CA SER A 51 10.67 0.68 -11.95
C SER A 51 11.19 -0.18 -10.80
N LYS A 52 10.68 -1.41 -10.67
CA LYS A 52 11.03 -2.32 -9.56
C LYS A 52 12.53 -2.58 -9.45
N GLU A 53 13.26 -2.57 -10.57
CA GLU A 53 14.72 -2.77 -10.61
C GLU A 53 15.50 -1.62 -9.95
N LYS A 54 14.87 -0.44 -9.82
CA LYS A 54 15.44 0.74 -9.15
C LYS A 54 15.02 0.86 -7.68
N ILE A 55 14.27 -0.09 -7.16
CA ILE A 55 13.90 -0.19 -5.75
C ILE A 55 14.78 -1.25 -5.09
N SER A 56 15.26 -0.99 -3.87
CA SER A 56 16.01 -1.97 -3.09
C SER A 56 15.23 -3.27 -2.95
N ARG A 57 15.85 -4.40 -3.25
CA ARG A 57 15.25 -5.74 -3.11
C ARG A 57 14.74 -6.04 -1.69
N HIS A 58 15.25 -5.34 -0.70
CA HIS A 58 14.87 -5.52 0.70
C HIS A 58 13.51 -4.88 1.01
N LEU A 59 13.07 -3.86 0.24
CA LEU A 59 11.80 -3.20 0.52
C LEU A 59 10.57 -4.08 0.26
N PRO A 60 10.43 -4.75 -0.92
CA PRO A 60 9.32 -5.69 -1.10
C PRO A 60 9.36 -6.85 -0.09
N MET A 61 10.52 -7.35 0.30
CA MET A 61 10.64 -8.40 1.32
C MET A 61 10.14 -7.92 2.68
N ALA A 62 10.57 -6.75 3.14
CA ALA A 62 10.11 -6.17 4.40
C ALA A 62 8.60 -5.90 4.40
N VAL A 63 8.05 -5.44 3.27
CA VAL A 63 6.61 -5.21 3.11
C VAL A 63 5.82 -6.52 3.14
N ILE A 64 6.29 -7.56 2.43
CA ILE A 64 5.66 -8.89 2.45
C ILE A 64 5.63 -9.43 3.89
N ALA A 65 6.76 -9.38 4.59
CA ALA A 65 6.85 -9.87 5.96
C ALA A 65 5.90 -9.14 6.93
N SER A 66 5.74 -7.82 6.77
CA SER A 66 4.94 -7.01 7.69
C SER A 66 3.44 -6.94 7.36
N GLU A 67 3.08 -6.92 6.07
CA GLU A 67 1.71 -6.64 5.62
C GLU A 67 0.99 -7.89 5.09
N ASP A 68 1.71 -8.83 4.50
CA ASP A 68 1.10 -9.95 3.77
C ASP A 68 2.14 -11.07 3.52
N ASN A 69 2.53 -11.79 4.57
CA ASN A 69 3.60 -12.79 4.52
C ASN A 69 3.32 -13.97 3.56
N ARG A 70 2.07 -14.12 3.14
CA ARG A 70 1.63 -15.15 2.19
C ARG A 70 1.25 -14.58 0.83
N PHE A 71 1.73 -13.39 0.49
CA PHE A 71 1.41 -12.67 -0.75
C PHE A 71 1.56 -13.52 -2.02
N ALA A 72 2.56 -14.39 -2.07
CA ALA A 72 2.82 -15.26 -3.22
C ALA A 72 1.88 -16.49 -3.29
N GLU A 73 1.20 -16.85 -2.19
CA GLU A 73 0.42 -18.08 -2.08
C GLU A 73 -1.07 -17.91 -2.39
N HIS A 74 -1.60 -16.69 -2.23
CA HIS A 74 -3.03 -16.42 -2.42
C HIS A 74 -3.30 -15.57 -3.67
N ASN A 75 -4.54 -15.59 -4.16
CA ASN A 75 -5.00 -14.81 -5.30
C ASN A 75 -5.85 -13.61 -4.83
N GLY A 76 -5.21 -12.66 -4.16
CA GLY A 76 -5.80 -11.40 -3.70
C GLY A 76 -6.46 -11.44 -2.33
N PHE A 77 -6.85 -12.61 -1.82
CA PHE A 77 -7.51 -12.77 -0.52
C PHE A 77 -6.85 -13.89 0.26
N ASP A 78 -6.29 -13.57 1.42
CA ASP A 78 -5.76 -14.57 2.35
C ASP A 78 -6.86 -15.01 3.33
N PHE A 79 -7.59 -16.05 2.95
CA PHE A 79 -8.68 -16.58 3.79
C PHE A 79 -8.18 -17.14 5.13
N LYS A 80 -6.97 -17.72 5.18
CA LYS A 80 -6.40 -18.22 6.44
C LYS A 80 -6.08 -17.07 7.39
N GLU A 81 -5.51 -15.98 6.88
CA GLU A 81 -5.23 -14.81 7.69
C GLU A 81 -6.51 -14.06 8.11
N ILE A 82 -7.54 -14.06 7.26
CA ILE A 82 -8.88 -13.55 7.60
C ILE A 82 -9.47 -14.34 8.76
N GLU A 83 -9.46 -15.68 8.70
CA GLU A 83 -9.97 -16.56 9.75
C GLU A 83 -9.22 -16.34 11.07
N LYS A 84 -7.90 -16.32 11.02
CA LYS A 84 -7.03 -16.02 12.17
C LYS A 84 -7.34 -14.66 12.78
N ALA A 85 -7.45 -13.60 11.96
CA ALA A 85 -7.79 -12.27 12.42
C ALA A 85 -9.19 -12.21 13.05
N MET A 86 -10.17 -12.93 12.51
CA MET A 86 -11.51 -13.04 13.09
C MET A 86 -11.47 -13.69 14.48
N GLU A 87 -10.68 -14.76 14.67
CA GLU A 87 -10.53 -15.44 15.96
C GLU A 87 -9.83 -14.52 16.97
N GLU A 88 -8.70 -13.91 16.60
CA GLU A 88 -7.98 -12.98 17.46
C GLU A 88 -8.84 -11.76 17.86
N ASN A 89 -9.68 -11.26 16.95
CA ASN A 89 -10.52 -10.10 17.21
C ASN A 89 -11.64 -10.34 18.22
N LYS A 90 -11.96 -11.60 18.56
CA LYS A 90 -12.91 -11.92 19.64
C LYS A 90 -12.41 -11.45 21.00
N THR A 91 -11.09 -11.41 21.20
CA THR A 91 -10.45 -11.06 22.47
C THR A 91 -9.74 -9.71 22.46
N ARG A 92 -9.46 -9.16 21.27
CA ARG A 92 -8.70 -7.90 21.11
C ARG A 92 -9.59 -6.67 21.34
N LYS A 93 -9.09 -5.71 22.13
CA LYS A 93 -9.72 -4.38 22.28
C LYS A 93 -9.71 -3.55 21.00
N ARG A 94 -8.73 -3.77 20.12
CA ARG A 94 -8.61 -3.12 18.82
C ARG A 94 -8.54 -4.20 17.73
N PRO A 95 -9.50 -4.21 16.81
CA PRO A 95 -9.52 -5.20 15.74
C PRO A 95 -8.27 -5.13 14.87
N ARG A 96 -7.69 -6.29 14.56
CA ARG A 96 -6.64 -6.44 13.57
C ARG A 96 -7.27 -6.59 12.19
N GLY A 97 -6.73 -5.89 11.20
CA GLY A 97 -7.09 -6.07 9.79
C GLY A 97 -6.34 -7.26 9.18
N ALA A 98 -6.94 -7.85 8.16
CA ALA A 98 -6.34 -8.91 7.33
C ALA A 98 -6.42 -8.52 5.84
N SER A 99 -6.11 -7.27 5.53
CA SER A 99 -6.13 -6.79 4.15
C SER A 99 -4.78 -7.07 3.48
N THR A 100 -4.82 -7.76 2.35
CA THR A 100 -3.64 -8.14 1.56
C THR A 100 -3.03 -6.96 0.81
N ILE A 101 -1.79 -7.11 0.32
CA ILE A 101 -1.12 -6.14 -0.56
C ILE A 101 -1.97 -5.87 -1.81
N SER A 102 -2.59 -6.89 -2.40
CA SER A 102 -3.47 -6.73 -3.56
C SER A 102 -4.71 -5.89 -3.26
N GLN A 103 -5.36 -6.11 -2.11
CA GLN A 103 -6.49 -5.29 -1.66
C GLN A 103 -6.08 -3.83 -1.40
N GLN A 104 -4.92 -3.63 -0.77
CA GLN A 104 -4.39 -2.29 -0.54
C GLN A 104 -4.04 -1.59 -1.85
N THR A 105 -3.46 -2.30 -2.83
CA THR A 105 -3.18 -1.77 -4.18
C THR A 105 -4.47 -1.36 -4.88
N ALA A 106 -5.48 -2.25 -4.94
CA ALA A 106 -6.77 -1.97 -5.53
C ALA A 106 -7.43 -0.73 -4.90
N LYS A 107 -7.43 -0.65 -3.57
CA LYS A 107 -7.96 0.49 -2.83
C LYS A 107 -7.24 1.80 -3.19
N ASN A 108 -5.92 1.81 -3.20
CA ASN A 108 -5.14 3.03 -3.40
C ASN A 108 -5.20 3.55 -4.84
N VAL A 109 -5.22 2.63 -5.83
CA VAL A 109 -5.18 2.99 -7.26
C VAL A 109 -6.54 3.37 -7.81
N PHE A 110 -7.63 2.71 -7.37
CA PHE A 110 -8.94 2.84 -8.00
C PHE A 110 -10.01 3.48 -7.12
N LEU A 111 -9.81 3.54 -5.79
CA LEU A 111 -10.86 3.90 -4.85
C LEU A 111 -10.47 5.11 -3.99
N TRP A 112 -11.41 5.53 -3.17
CA TRP A 112 -11.29 6.66 -2.24
C TRP A 112 -11.18 6.17 -0.79
N PRO A 113 -10.60 6.98 0.12
CA PRO A 113 -10.49 6.66 1.53
C PRO A 113 -11.83 6.89 2.25
N ALA A 114 -12.68 5.88 2.30
CA ALA A 114 -13.93 5.90 3.06
C ALA A 114 -14.18 4.54 3.70
N SER A 115 -15.01 4.50 4.73
CA SER A 115 -15.47 3.26 5.36
C SER A 115 -16.93 3.06 4.96
N SER A 116 -17.18 2.33 3.87
CA SER A 116 -18.53 1.96 3.43
C SER A 116 -18.53 0.56 2.81
N TRP A 117 -19.66 -0.13 2.93
CA TRP A 117 -19.85 -1.46 2.33
C TRP A 117 -19.73 -1.43 0.80
N LEU A 118 -20.25 -0.37 0.17
CA LEU A 118 -20.11 -0.17 -1.28
C LEU A 118 -18.63 -0.10 -1.70
N ARG A 119 -17.83 0.73 -1.01
CA ARG A 119 -16.41 0.83 -1.28
C ARG A 119 -15.71 -0.52 -1.06
N LYS A 120 -16.08 -1.27 -0.01
CA LYS A 120 -15.50 -2.60 0.23
C LYS A 120 -15.87 -3.61 -0.87
N GLY A 121 -17.09 -3.56 -1.39
CA GLY A 121 -17.50 -4.35 -2.55
C GLY A 121 -16.68 -4.02 -3.81
N LEU A 122 -16.44 -2.72 -4.07
CA LEU A 122 -15.59 -2.28 -5.17
C LEU A 122 -14.12 -2.68 -4.97
N GLU A 123 -13.62 -2.68 -3.74
CA GLU A 123 -12.28 -3.17 -3.41
C GLU A 123 -12.13 -4.64 -3.78
N VAL A 124 -13.12 -5.48 -3.43
CA VAL A 124 -13.15 -6.90 -3.83
C VAL A 124 -13.14 -7.03 -5.36
N TYR A 125 -13.98 -6.28 -6.06
CA TYR A 125 -14.04 -6.28 -7.52
C TYR A 125 -12.69 -5.93 -8.17
N PHE A 126 -12.06 -4.81 -7.76
CA PHE A 126 -10.78 -4.42 -8.33
C PHE A 126 -9.64 -5.35 -7.92
N THR A 127 -9.64 -5.89 -6.70
CA THR A 127 -8.67 -6.89 -6.25
C THR A 127 -8.71 -8.12 -7.17
N THR A 128 -9.90 -8.64 -7.45
CA THR A 128 -10.07 -9.76 -8.37
C THR A 128 -9.57 -9.42 -9.78
N LEU A 129 -9.88 -8.22 -10.29
CA LEU A 129 -9.43 -7.81 -11.62
C LEU A 129 -7.91 -7.68 -11.72
N ILE A 130 -7.24 -7.07 -10.73
CA ILE A 130 -5.78 -6.94 -10.79
C ILE A 130 -5.09 -8.29 -10.65
N GLU A 131 -5.60 -9.20 -9.81
CA GLU A 131 -5.03 -10.55 -9.70
C GLU A 131 -5.21 -11.38 -10.98
N LEU A 132 -6.30 -11.20 -11.69
CA LEU A 132 -6.52 -11.86 -12.99
C LEU A 132 -5.67 -11.27 -14.12
N CYS A 133 -5.39 -9.96 -14.05
CA CYS A 133 -4.76 -9.25 -15.16
C CYS A 133 -3.27 -8.97 -14.96
N TRP A 134 -2.78 -8.85 -13.71
CA TRP A 134 -1.42 -8.46 -13.38
C TRP A 134 -0.64 -9.62 -12.77
N SER A 135 0.68 -9.64 -12.93
CA SER A 135 1.53 -10.55 -12.17
C SER A 135 1.73 -10.03 -10.74
N LYS A 136 2.14 -10.91 -9.82
CA LYS A 136 2.48 -10.52 -8.44
C LYS A 136 3.57 -9.45 -8.37
N GLU A 137 4.56 -9.53 -9.26
CA GLU A 137 5.61 -8.51 -9.37
C GLU A 137 5.02 -7.17 -9.79
N ARG A 138 4.05 -7.16 -10.73
CA ARG A 138 3.41 -5.91 -11.13
C ARG A 138 2.55 -5.32 -10.04
N ILE A 139 1.80 -6.14 -9.30
CA ILE A 139 1.03 -5.69 -8.14
C ILE A 139 1.96 -5.06 -7.11
N MET A 140 3.07 -5.71 -6.77
CA MET A 140 4.08 -5.20 -5.84
C MET A 140 4.72 -3.90 -6.35
N GLU A 141 5.08 -3.82 -7.62
CA GLU A 141 5.65 -2.60 -8.22
C GLU A 141 4.70 -1.42 -8.09
N VAL A 142 3.43 -1.62 -8.43
CA VAL A 142 2.39 -0.58 -8.31
C VAL A 142 2.16 -0.22 -6.85
N TYR A 143 2.10 -1.21 -5.95
CA TYR A 143 1.98 -0.99 -4.51
C TYR A 143 3.09 -0.08 -3.99
N LEU A 144 4.35 -0.46 -4.23
CA LEU A 144 5.53 0.27 -3.75
C LEU A 144 5.66 1.68 -4.35
N ASN A 145 4.99 1.96 -5.46
CA ASN A 145 5.00 3.28 -6.07
C ASN A 145 3.78 4.14 -5.71
N SER A 146 2.67 3.54 -5.27
CA SER A 146 1.40 4.28 -5.09
C SER A 146 0.94 4.44 -3.65
N ILE A 147 1.43 3.61 -2.72
CA ILE A 147 1.00 3.68 -1.32
C ILE A 147 1.52 4.93 -0.62
N GLU A 148 0.70 5.51 0.27
CA GLU A 148 1.13 6.59 1.16
C GLU A 148 2.13 6.04 2.18
N MET A 149 3.36 6.51 2.18
CA MET A 149 4.47 6.10 3.07
C MET A 149 4.86 7.20 4.07
N GLY A 150 4.13 8.29 4.05
CA GLY A 150 4.25 9.44 4.95
C GLY A 150 3.21 10.48 4.60
N LYS A 151 2.99 11.50 5.43
CA LYS A 151 2.01 12.55 5.15
C LYS A 151 2.35 13.26 3.82
N GLY A 152 1.56 13.02 2.77
CA GLY A 152 1.78 13.54 1.42
C GLY A 152 3.02 13.00 0.70
N ILE A 153 3.51 11.83 1.12
CA ILE A 153 4.67 11.14 0.52
C ILE A 153 4.16 9.80 -0.01
N TYR A 154 4.27 9.60 -1.32
CA TYR A 154 3.74 8.43 -2.01
C TYR A 154 4.85 7.67 -2.73
N GLY A 155 5.00 6.40 -2.40
CA GLY A 155 5.92 5.45 -3.01
C GLY A 155 7.34 5.50 -2.51
N ALA A 156 8.09 4.45 -2.88
CA ALA A 156 9.43 4.13 -2.38
C ALA A 156 10.46 5.22 -2.67
N GLU A 157 10.46 5.80 -3.87
CA GLU A 157 11.44 6.83 -4.23
C GLU A 157 11.21 8.12 -3.45
N ALA A 158 9.94 8.48 -3.23
CA ALA A 158 9.61 9.68 -2.48
C ALA A 158 9.99 9.55 -1.00
N VAL A 159 9.67 8.41 -0.36
CA VAL A 159 10.04 8.19 1.04
C VAL A 159 11.56 8.09 1.23
N ALA A 160 12.27 7.44 0.29
CA ALA A 160 13.72 7.35 0.32
C ALA A 160 14.38 8.73 0.27
N LYS A 161 13.90 9.63 -0.59
CA LYS A 161 14.40 11.01 -0.68
C LYS A 161 14.06 11.85 0.55
N GLU A 162 12.79 11.82 0.98
CA GLU A 162 12.28 12.69 2.04
C GLU A 162 12.76 12.27 3.44
N HIS A 163 12.90 10.96 3.70
CA HIS A 163 13.24 10.45 5.03
C HIS A 163 14.70 10.03 5.17
N PHE A 164 15.35 9.58 4.08
CA PHE A 164 16.70 9.01 4.14
C PHE A 164 17.71 9.73 3.23
N HIS A 165 17.27 10.75 2.45
CA HIS A 165 18.11 11.54 1.55
C HIS A 165 18.89 10.72 0.51
N LYS A 166 18.29 9.63 0.02
CA LYS A 166 18.88 8.72 -0.97
C LYS A 166 17.84 8.23 -1.98
N LYS A 167 18.26 7.48 -3.00
CA LYS A 167 17.36 6.84 -3.97
C LYS A 167 16.78 5.56 -3.37
N ALA A 168 15.61 5.13 -3.86
CA ALA A 168 14.95 3.90 -3.41
C ALA A 168 15.83 2.64 -3.54
N GLY A 169 16.68 2.57 -4.56
CA GLY A 169 17.61 1.45 -4.75
C GLY A 169 18.76 1.40 -3.74
N GLN A 170 19.01 2.48 -3.00
CA GLN A 170 20.07 2.60 -2.01
C GLN A 170 19.61 2.38 -0.57
N LEU A 171 18.32 2.07 -0.38
CA LEU A 171 17.77 1.77 0.94
C LEU A 171 18.42 0.50 1.51
N THR A 172 18.88 0.60 2.73
CA THR A 172 19.44 -0.53 3.50
C THR A 172 18.31 -1.44 4.02
N PRO A 173 18.60 -2.69 4.41
CA PRO A 173 17.60 -3.58 5.02
C PRO A 173 16.88 -2.94 6.21
N GLY A 174 17.62 -2.30 7.12
CA GLY A 174 17.04 -1.62 8.29
C GLY A 174 16.11 -0.45 7.92
N GLU A 175 16.47 0.37 6.92
CA GLU A 175 15.60 1.45 6.44
C GLU A 175 14.33 0.90 5.78
N CYS A 176 14.44 -0.20 5.02
CA CYS A 176 13.29 -0.88 4.44
C CYS A 176 12.33 -1.42 5.52
N ALA A 177 12.85 -2.00 6.59
CA ALA A 177 12.05 -2.47 7.72
C ALA A 177 11.38 -1.31 8.48
N LEU A 178 12.05 -0.18 8.68
CA LEU A 178 11.45 1.02 9.27
C LEU A 178 10.32 1.58 8.41
N ILE A 179 10.47 1.57 7.08
CA ILE A 179 9.40 1.95 6.15
C ILE A 179 8.23 0.98 6.33
N ALA A 180 8.46 -0.32 6.25
CA ALA A 180 7.42 -1.34 6.37
C ALA A 180 6.67 -1.23 7.71
N ALA A 181 7.38 -1.09 8.82
CA ALA A 181 6.79 -0.92 10.16
C ALA A 181 5.94 0.37 10.30
N SER A 182 6.16 1.37 9.46
CA SER A 182 5.38 2.61 9.46
C SER A 182 4.10 2.54 8.63
N LEU A 183 3.96 1.56 7.71
CA LEU A 183 2.82 1.47 6.77
C LEU A 183 1.44 1.35 7.42
N PRO A 184 1.25 0.70 8.58
CA PRO A 184 -0.07 0.65 9.23
C PRO A 184 -0.65 2.01 9.56
N ASN A 185 0.19 3.03 9.82
CA ASN A 185 -0.25 4.41 10.00
C ASN A 185 0.83 5.41 9.56
N PRO A 186 1.07 5.56 8.24
CA PRO A 186 2.21 6.32 7.72
C PRO A 186 2.11 7.83 7.96
N ARG A 187 0.92 8.33 8.27
CA ARG A 187 0.71 9.75 8.62
C ARG A 187 1.12 10.07 10.06
N LYS A 188 1.11 9.06 10.94
CA LYS A 188 1.51 9.17 12.35
C LYS A 188 2.95 8.74 12.55
N PHE A 189 3.36 7.67 11.89
CA PHE A 189 4.70 7.09 12.02
C PHE A 189 5.61 7.62 10.93
N ASN A 190 6.76 8.15 11.33
CA ASN A 190 7.76 8.68 10.41
C ASN A 190 8.96 7.72 10.40
N SER A 191 9.18 7.03 9.26
CA SER A 191 10.28 6.08 9.13
C SER A 191 11.67 6.72 9.19
N GLY A 192 11.78 8.02 8.85
CA GLY A 192 13.04 8.77 8.97
C GLY A 192 13.33 9.27 10.39
N LYS A 193 12.31 9.29 11.27
CA LYS A 193 12.43 9.61 12.69
C LYS A 193 11.60 8.61 13.51
N PRO A 194 12.02 7.34 13.55
CA PRO A 194 11.24 6.29 14.17
C PRO A 194 11.08 6.56 15.67
N SER A 195 9.87 6.35 16.20
CA SER A 195 9.62 6.34 17.64
C SER A 195 10.18 5.06 18.27
N ASN A 196 10.40 5.09 19.59
CA ASN A 196 10.83 3.89 20.33
C ASN A 196 9.94 2.68 20.05
N TYR A 197 8.63 2.89 19.84
CA TYR A 197 7.69 1.83 19.48
C TYR A 197 8.03 1.18 18.13
N ILE A 198 8.36 1.96 17.12
CA ILE A 198 8.76 1.43 15.79
C ILE A 198 10.11 0.70 15.88
N CYS A 199 11.06 1.23 16.67
CA CYS A 199 12.33 0.56 16.90
C CYS A 199 12.15 -0.79 17.61
N LEU A 200 11.26 -0.87 18.60
CA LEU A 200 10.96 -2.12 19.33
C LEU A 200 10.28 -3.16 18.42
N LEU A 201 9.33 -2.75 17.57
CA LEU A 201 8.72 -3.64 16.56
C LEU A 201 9.78 -4.25 15.64
N TYR A 202 10.69 -3.41 15.16
CA TYR A 202 11.79 -3.86 14.29
C TYR A 202 12.72 -4.87 14.99
N THR A 203 13.03 -4.66 16.27
CA THR A 203 13.93 -5.55 17.02
C THR A 203 13.27 -6.85 17.46
N SER A 204 11.95 -6.87 17.72
CA SER A 204 11.23 -8.11 18.05
C SER A 204 11.10 -9.04 16.85
N ASP A 205 10.76 -8.51 15.70
CA ASP A 205 10.65 -9.32 14.46
C ASP A 205 12.01 -9.89 14.01
N ALA A 206 13.11 -9.19 14.31
CA ALA A 206 14.47 -9.66 14.01
C ALA A 206 15.04 -10.68 15.03
N ALA A 207 14.38 -10.85 16.17
CA ALA A 207 14.79 -11.81 17.20
C ALA A 207 14.08 -13.16 17.07
N ASP A 208 13.00 -13.23 16.29
CA ASP A 208 12.20 -14.44 16.04
C ASP A 208 12.63 -15.20 14.75
N GLU A 209 13.65 -14.71 14.03
CA GLU A 209 14.34 -15.38 12.91
C GLU A 209 15.69 -16.01 13.39
#